data_3fb49e5d1d9a28ae613998c063d6ccdb
#
_entry.id   3fb49e5d1d9a28ae613998c063d6ccdb
#
_cell.length_a   1.000
_cell.length_b   1.000
_cell.length_c   1.000
_cell.angle_alpha   90.00
_cell.angle_beta   90.00
_cell.angle_gamma   90.00
#
_symmetry.space_group_name_H-M   'P 1'
#
loop_
_entity.id
_entity.type
_entity.pdbx_description
1 polymer ?
#
loop_
_entity_poly.entity_id
_entity_poly.type
_entity_poly.pdbx_seq_one_letter_code
_entity_poly.pdbx_strand_id
1 'polypeptide(L)'
;PASATFLPNPDAPPVNALPAFANGYLTFGSFNRPSKLNPGVIALWSQLLRAIPNARMLLGAMPTDGDNTQLISWFAAEGIAVDRLDFHPRAGMADYLALHQQVDFCLDTFPYAGGTTTLHALWMGVPTLTLAGNTVAGRSGAGILAQVGLDQFIAQSAEEFVRKGLTWAGNPAALAEIRSSLRERFIGSPYSQPATVADGLAAALRTMWRRWCKDEAATVIPSIPPDNRHSTEGNP
;
A
#
# COMPACT_ATOMS: atom_id res chain seq x y z
N PRO A 1 -1.46 -15.56 6.05
CA PRO A 1 -2.53 -14.99 6.87
C PRO A 1 -2.28 -13.52 7.13
N ALA A 2 -3.35 -12.70 7.17
CA ALA A 2 -3.23 -11.29 7.55
C ALA A 2 -2.81 -11.18 9.03
N SER A 3 -1.92 -10.26 9.33
CA SER A 3 -1.45 -9.98 10.69
C SER A 3 -2.27 -8.89 11.41
N ALA A 4 -3.23 -8.29 10.71
CA ALA A 4 -4.10 -7.23 11.20
C ALA A 4 -5.44 -7.25 10.48
N THR A 5 -6.43 -6.60 11.07
CA THR A 5 -7.72 -6.30 10.42
C THR A 5 -7.78 -4.83 10.03
N PHE A 6 -8.58 -4.52 9.05
CA PHE A 6 -8.86 -3.15 8.63
C PHE A 6 -10.36 -2.88 8.77
N LEU A 7 -10.69 -1.84 9.51
CA LEU A 7 -12.05 -1.34 9.61
C LEU A 7 -12.17 -0.11 8.70
N PRO A 8 -12.94 -0.19 7.62
CA PRO A 8 -13.12 0.94 6.72
C PRO A 8 -13.77 2.14 7.42
N ASN A 9 -13.34 3.35 7.04
CA ASN A 9 -14.05 4.55 7.46
C ASN A 9 -15.39 4.64 6.71
N PRO A 10 -16.53 4.79 7.40
CA PRO A 10 -17.85 4.87 6.76
C PRO A 10 -18.00 6.10 5.86
N ASP A 11 -17.27 7.18 6.14
CA ASP A 11 -17.29 8.44 5.37
C ASP A 11 -16.33 8.42 4.17
N ALA A 12 -15.72 7.27 3.86
CA ALA A 12 -14.83 7.15 2.71
C ALA A 12 -15.59 7.39 1.41
N PRO A 13 -15.12 8.31 0.55
CA PRO A 13 -15.77 8.57 -0.72
C PRO A 13 -15.76 7.33 -1.64
N PRO A 14 -16.65 7.28 -2.65
CA PRO A 14 -16.63 6.21 -3.64
C PRO A 14 -15.32 6.21 -4.41
N VAL A 15 -14.94 5.05 -4.96
CA VAL A 15 -13.82 4.95 -5.89
C VAL A 15 -14.21 5.68 -7.18
N ASN A 16 -13.38 6.64 -7.60
CA ASN A 16 -13.58 7.39 -8.82
C ASN A 16 -12.86 6.75 -10.03
N ALA A 17 -13.14 7.25 -11.23
CA ALA A 17 -12.39 6.90 -12.43
C ALA A 17 -10.91 7.26 -12.27
N LEU A 18 -10.04 6.64 -13.08
CA LEU A 18 -8.60 6.91 -13.05
C LEU A 18 -8.33 8.39 -13.40
N PRO A 19 -7.69 9.17 -12.51
CA PRO A 19 -7.45 10.60 -12.71
C PRO A 19 -6.72 10.94 -14.00
N ALA A 20 -5.77 10.11 -14.43
CA ALA A 20 -4.99 10.34 -15.62
C ALA A 20 -5.83 10.52 -16.90
N PHE A 21 -7.03 9.92 -16.99
CA PHE A 21 -7.91 10.10 -18.15
C PHE A 21 -8.47 11.51 -18.26
N ALA A 22 -8.74 12.16 -17.14
CA ALA A 22 -9.23 13.53 -17.13
C ALA A 22 -8.09 14.55 -17.19
N ASN A 23 -6.97 14.25 -16.53
CA ASN A 23 -5.85 15.18 -16.39
C ASN A 23 -4.93 15.21 -17.61
N GLY A 24 -4.84 14.12 -18.39
CA GLY A 24 -3.86 13.97 -19.46
C GLY A 24 -2.42 13.73 -18.98
N TYR A 25 -2.22 13.54 -17.69
CA TYR A 25 -0.95 13.18 -17.06
C TYR A 25 -1.18 12.26 -15.86
N LEU A 26 -0.14 11.54 -15.50
CA LEU A 26 -0.17 10.59 -14.40
C LEU A 26 0.24 11.24 -13.09
N THR A 27 -0.48 10.93 -12.00
CA THR A 27 -0.17 11.39 -10.64
C THR A 27 0.22 10.21 -9.77
N PHE A 28 1.48 10.18 -9.35
CA PHE A 28 1.94 9.30 -8.27
C PHE A 28 1.51 9.87 -6.92
N GLY A 29 1.30 9.02 -5.92
CA GLY A 29 0.98 9.47 -4.58
C GLY A 29 1.83 8.81 -3.50
N SER A 30 2.06 9.51 -2.40
CA SER A 30 2.51 8.90 -1.15
C SER A 30 1.87 9.59 0.04
N PHE A 31 1.28 8.79 0.93
CA PHE A 31 0.63 9.25 2.15
C PHE A 31 1.40 8.80 3.40
N ASN A 32 2.65 8.39 3.21
CA ASN A 32 3.52 7.99 4.29
C ASN A 32 4.00 9.21 5.09
N ARG A 33 4.24 9.00 6.39
CA ARG A 33 4.76 10.05 7.27
C ARG A 33 6.09 10.57 6.76
N PRO A 34 6.39 11.88 6.90
CA PRO A 34 7.68 12.46 6.50
C PRO A 34 8.89 11.74 7.07
N SER A 35 8.80 11.21 8.31
CA SER A 35 9.87 10.44 8.95
C SER A 35 10.24 9.13 8.24
N LYS A 36 9.44 8.65 7.29
CA LYS A 36 9.77 7.50 6.42
C LYS A 36 10.42 7.92 5.12
N LEU A 37 10.35 9.19 4.77
CA LEU A 37 10.97 9.73 3.57
C LEU A 37 12.45 9.97 3.83
N ASN A 38 13.29 9.54 2.92
CA ASN A 38 14.73 9.70 2.99
C ASN A 38 15.30 9.90 1.58
N PRO A 39 16.55 10.36 1.43
CA PRO A 39 17.12 10.61 0.11
C PRO A 39 17.07 9.41 -0.84
N GLY A 40 17.23 8.18 -0.34
CA GLY A 40 17.16 6.97 -1.16
C GLY A 40 15.76 6.71 -1.72
N VAL A 41 14.71 6.97 -0.93
CA VAL A 41 13.31 6.89 -1.38
C VAL A 41 13.06 7.92 -2.48
N ILE A 42 13.47 9.16 -2.25
CA ILE A 42 13.29 10.25 -3.22
C ILE A 42 14.07 9.98 -4.51
N ALA A 43 15.30 9.51 -4.42
CA ALA A 43 16.10 9.13 -5.58
C ALA A 43 15.43 8.03 -6.42
N LEU A 44 14.83 7.02 -5.78
CA LEU A 44 14.13 5.94 -6.49
C LEU A 44 12.85 6.47 -7.18
N TRP A 45 12.03 7.25 -6.48
CA TRP A 45 10.81 7.83 -7.06
C TRP A 45 11.13 8.82 -8.19
N SER A 46 12.20 9.58 -8.06
CA SER A 46 12.65 10.53 -9.07
C SER A 46 13.05 9.86 -10.39
N GLN A 47 13.47 8.59 -10.38
CA GLN A 47 13.73 7.86 -11.62
C GLN A 47 12.45 7.70 -12.46
N LEU A 48 11.30 7.43 -11.81
CA LEU A 48 10.00 7.38 -12.48
C LEU A 48 9.59 8.76 -13.01
N LEU A 49 9.74 9.80 -12.17
CA LEU A 49 9.39 11.16 -12.54
C LEU A 49 10.24 11.68 -13.72
N ARG A 50 11.53 11.36 -13.77
CA ARG A 50 12.39 11.71 -14.91
C ARG A 50 12.00 10.97 -16.20
N ALA A 51 11.66 9.69 -16.07
CA ALA A 51 11.27 8.88 -17.23
C ALA A 51 9.88 9.25 -17.78
N ILE A 52 9.04 9.92 -16.98
CA ILE A 52 7.69 10.36 -17.37
C ILE A 52 7.59 11.88 -17.15
N PRO A 53 8.02 12.72 -18.10
CA PRO A 53 8.18 14.16 -17.90
C PRO A 53 6.93 14.89 -17.42
N ASN A 54 5.74 14.44 -17.82
CA ASN A 54 4.46 15.05 -17.47
C ASN A 54 3.87 14.52 -16.16
N ALA A 55 4.44 13.47 -15.55
CA ALA A 55 3.93 12.92 -14.31
C ALA A 55 4.15 13.88 -13.13
N ARG A 56 3.24 13.84 -12.17
CA ARG A 56 3.27 14.60 -10.93
C ARG A 56 3.37 13.69 -9.71
N MET A 57 3.77 14.26 -8.58
CA MET A 57 3.84 13.56 -7.30
C MET A 57 3.03 14.30 -6.25
N LEU A 58 1.99 13.66 -5.73
CA LEU A 58 1.21 14.14 -4.60
C LEU A 58 1.77 13.53 -3.31
N LEU A 59 2.12 14.39 -2.36
CA LEU A 59 2.67 14.04 -1.06
C LEU A 59 1.67 14.45 0.03
N GLY A 60 0.93 13.48 0.55
CA GLY A 60 -0.03 13.68 1.64
C GLY A 60 0.59 13.48 3.01
N ALA A 61 -0.14 13.90 4.06
CA ALA A 61 0.28 13.83 5.47
C ALA A 61 1.56 14.64 5.80
N MET A 62 1.80 15.70 5.05
CA MET A 62 2.92 16.60 5.24
C MET A 62 2.77 17.46 6.51
N PRO A 63 3.83 18.15 6.98
CA PRO A 63 3.78 19.04 8.13
C PRO A 63 2.70 20.12 7.97
N THR A 64 2.02 20.45 9.06
CA THR A 64 0.93 21.45 9.07
C THR A 64 1.44 22.88 9.04
N ASP A 65 2.70 23.12 9.38
CA ASP A 65 3.39 24.40 9.22
C ASP A 65 3.79 24.70 7.76
N GLY A 66 3.61 23.70 6.88
CA GLY A 66 3.93 23.83 5.45
C GLY A 66 5.42 23.74 5.13
N ASP A 67 6.29 23.43 6.10
CA ASP A 67 7.72 23.31 5.84
C ASP A 67 8.05 21.99 5.11
N ASN A 68 8.17 22.08 3.80
CA ASN A 68 8.58 20.99 2.92
C ASN A 68 10.00 21.21 2.34
N THR A 69 10.75 22.18 2.87
CA THR A 69 12.05 22.61 2.34
C THR A 69 13.01 21.45 2.13
N GLN A 70 13.10 20.53 3.10
CA GLN A 70 13.97 19.36 3.01
C GLN A 70 13.59 18.42 1.85
N LEU A 71 12.28 18.15 1.67
CA LEU A 71 11.80 17.28 0.58
C LEU A 71 12.02 17.94 -0.78
N ILE A 72 11.72 19.23 -0.90
CA ILE A 72 11.95 20.00 -2.11
C ILE A 72 13.44 19.96 -2.49
N SER A 73 14.34 20.12 -1.51
CA SER A 73 15.79 20.02 -1.72
C SER A 73 16.20 18.64 -2.25
N TRP A 74 15.67 17.56 -1.68
CA TRP A 74 15.99 16.19 -2.15
C TRP A 74 15.48 15.93 -3.58
N PHE A 75 14.27 16.36 -3.90
CA PHE A 75 13.74 16.23 -5.27
C PHE A 75 14.52 17.11 -6.27
N ALA A 76 14.89 18.32 -5.87
CA ALA A 76 15.70 19.21 -6.71
C ALA A 76 17.09 18.64 -6.99
N ALA A 77 17.72 17.98 -6.01
CA ALA A 77 18.98 17.27 -6.20
C ALA A 77 18.89 16.14 -7.23
N GLU A 78 17.70 15.57 -7.40
CA GLU A 78 17.39 14.55 -8.40
C GLU A 78 16.87 15.15 -9.73
N GLY A 79 16.90 16.47 -9.88
CA GLY A 79 16.47 17.18 -11.09
C GLY A 79 14.95 17.26 -11.28
N ILE A 80 14.16 17.11 -10.21
CA ILE A 80 12.71 17.25 -10.26
C ILE A 80 12.31 18.68 -9.87
N ALA A 81 11.62 19.35 -10.76
CA ALA A 81 11.13 20.71 -10.53
C ALA A 81 9.97 20.73 -9.51
N VAL A 82 9.92 21.77 -8.69
CA VAL A 82 8.96 21.88 -7.59
C VAL A 82 7.51 21.96 -8.06
N ASP A 83 7.25 22.48 -9.24
CA ASP A 83 5.92 22.57 -9.84
C ASP A 83 5.31 21.20 -10.22
N ARG A 84 6.11 20.16 -10.16
CA ARG A 84 5.68 18.76 -10.33
C ARG A 84 5.30 18.08 -9.00
N LEU A 85 5.49 18.77 -7.87
CA LEU A 85 5.26 18.27 -6.53
C LEU A 85 4.06 19.00 -5.92
N ASP A 86 3.12 18.21 -5.38
CA ASP A 86 1.93 18.73 -4.71
C ASP A 86 1.93 18.26 -3.26
N PHE A 87 2.07 19.22 -2.32
CA PHE A 87 2.21 18.95 -0.90
C PHE A 87 0.89 19.23 -0.18
N HIS A 88 0.33 18.21 0.46
CA HIS A 88 -0.89 18.31 1.23
C HIS A 88 -0.61 18.09 2.72
N PRO A 89 -0.94 19.05 3.58
CA PRO A 89 -0.73 18.93 5.01
C PRO A 89 -1.61 17.81 5.60
N ARG A 90 -1.32 17.44 6.82
CA ARG A 90 -2.13 16.51 7.58
C ARG A 90 -3.55 17.05 7.72
N ALA A 91 -4.54 16.24 7.35
CA ALA A 91 -5.96 16.61 7.33
C ALA A 91 -6.81 15.61 8.11
N GLY A 92 -8.09 15.91 8.28
CA GLY A 92 -9.09 14.98 8.79
C GLY A 92 -9.23 13.74 7.91
N MET A 93 -9.82 12.67 8.44
CA MET A 93 -9.87 11.38 7.74
C MET A 93 -10.61 11.47 6.40
N ALA A 94 -11.71 12.21 6.34
CA ALA A 94 -12.49 12.37 5.11
C ALA A 94 -11.67 13.05 4.00
N ASP A 95 -11.04 14.18 4.30
CA ASP A 95 -10.20 14.92 3.36
C ASP A 95 -8.97 14.13 2.95
N TYR A 96 -8.33 13.45 3.91
CA TYR A 96 -7.21 12.56 3.65
C TYR A 96 -7.58 11.44 2.68
N LEU A 97 -8.74 10.81 2.85
CA LEU A 97 -9.21 9.76 1.94
C LEU A 97 -9.58 10.34 0.57
N ALA A 98 -10.19 11.55 0.53
CA ALA A 98 -10.53 12.22 -0.72
C ALA A 98 -9.30 12.55 -1.58
N LEU A 99 -8.14 12.84 -0.98
CA LEU A 99 -6.89 13.05 -1.73
C LEU A 99 -6.49 11.85 -2.61
N HIS A 100 -6.85 10.63 -2.22
CA HIS A 100 -6.57 9.45 -3.04
C HIS A 100 -7.32 9.46 -4.39
N GLN A 101 -8.39 10.25 -4.50
CA GLN A 101 -9.10 10.44 -5.75
C GLN A 101 -8.31 11.21 -6.81
N GLN A 102 -7.20 11.85 -6.43
CA GLN A 102 -6.30 12.59 -7.32
C GLN A 102 -5.07 11.77 -7.75
N VAL A 103 -4.92 10.55 -7.23
CA VAL A 103 -3.75 9.70 -7.42
C VAL A 103 -4.08 8.50 -8.29
N ASP A 104 -3.24 8.19 -9.26
CA ASP A 104 -3.39 7.02 -10.14
C ASP A 104 -2.83 5.76 -9.48
N PHE A 105 -1.63 5.80 -8.93
CA PHE A 105 -1.09 4.78 -8.03
C PHE A 105 -0.07 5.35 -7.05
N CYS A 106 0.05 4.70 -5.89
CA CYS A 106 0.95 5.12 -4.83
C CYS A 106 2.35 4.51 -5.00
N LEU A 107 3.36 5.25 -4.54
CA LEU A 107 4.74 4.80 -4.37
C LEU A 107 5.02 4.60 -2.89
N ASP A 108 5.46 3.40 -2.52
CA ASP A 108 5.73 3.07 -1.13
C ASP A 108 7.15 3.48 -0.70
N THR A 109 7.34 3.63 0.60
CA THR A 109 8.63 3.97 1.22
C THR A 109 9.42 2.72 1.59
N PHE A 110 10.76 2.89 1.71
CA PHE A 110 11.67 1.86 2.22
C PHE A 110 12.79 2.50 3.06
N PRO A 111 13.45 1.78 3.94
CA PRO A 111 13.27 0.38 4.32
C PRO A 111 12.02 0.10 5.17
N TYR A 112 11.27 1.12 5.56
CA TYR A 112 10.03 1.01 6.32
C TYR A 112 8.83 1.23 5.39
N ALA A 113 8.18 0.14 4.97
CA ALA A 113 7.05 0.18 4.04
C ALA A 113 5.76 0.75 4.67
N GLY A 114 4.79 1.07 3.83
CA GLY A 114 3.44 1.42 4.23
C GLY A 114 2.72 0.26 4.91
N GLY A 115 1.83 0.60 5.82
CA GLY A 115 0.91 -0.33 6.47
C GLY A 115 -0.51 0.22 6.34
N THR A 116 -0.99 0.98 7.34
CA THR A 116 -2.32 1.61 7.29
C THR A 116 -2.51 2.49 6.05
N THR A 117 -1.49 3.23 5.63
CA THR A 117 -1.55 4.05 4.42
C THR A 117 -1.77 3.21 3.16
N THR A 118 -1.16 2.04 3.06
CA THR A 118 -1.38 1.10 1.96
C THR A 118 -2.80 0.55 2.00
N LEU A 119 -3.32 0.18 3.18
CA LEU A 119 -4.70 -0.29 3.33
C LEU A 119 -5.71 0.80 2.93
N HIS A 120 -5.48 2.06 3.31
CA HIS A 120 -6.32 3.19 2.89
C HIS A 120 -6.27 3.40 1.37
N ALA A 121 -5.09 3.36 0.77
CA ALA A 121 -4.95 3.49 -0.69
C ALA A 121 -5.74 2.39 -1.42
N LEU A 122 -5.60 1.13 -1.01
CA LEU A 122 -6.34 0.00 -1.58
C LEU A 122 -7.86 0.15 -1.40
N TRP A 123 -8.31 0.60 -0.23
CA TRP A 123 -9.72 0.90 0.04
C TRP A 123 -10.27 1.98 -0.90
N MET A 124 -9.43 2.96 -1.24
CA MET A 124 -9.77 4.04 -2.18
C MET A 124 -9.55 3.66 -3.66
N GLY A 125 -9.29 2.40 -3.95
CA GLY A 125 -9.07 1.92 -5.32
C GLY A 125 -7.71 2.29 -5.90
N VAL A 126 -6.75 2.70 -5.07
CA VAL A 126 -5.42 3.14 -5.51
C VAL A 126 -4.39 2.04 -5.24
N PRO A 127 -3.86 1.35 -6.26
CA PRO A 127 -2.81 0.37 -6.06
C PRO A 127 -1.51 1.04 -5.59
N THR A 128 -0.68 0.30 -4.88
CA THR A 128 0.59 0.81 -4.34
C THR A 128 1.75 -0.02 -4.87
N LEU A 129 2.74 0.61 -5.49
CA LEU A 129 3.99 -0.03 -5.88
C LEU A 129 4.93 -0.03 -4.69
N THR A 130 5.38 -1.21 -4.25
CA THR A 130 6.24 -1.39 -3.08
C THR A 130 7.53 -2.12 -3.42
N LEU A 131 8.60 -1.80 -2.69
CA LEU A 131 9.87 -2.54 -2.70
C LEU A 131 9.92 -3.45 -1.47
N ALA A 132 9.93 -4.77 -1.68
CA ALA A 132 9.97 -5.75 -0.61
C ALA A 132 11.33 -5.72 0.12
N GLY A 133 11.28 -5.44 1.42
CA GLY A 133 12.48 -5.44 2.29
C GLY A 133 12.70 -6.79 3.00
N ASN A 134 13.73 -6.82 3.86
CA ASN A 134 14.14 -8.02 4.61
C ASN A 134 13.62 -8.04 6.06
N THR A 135 12.98 -6.97 6.52
CA THR A 135 12.41 -6.88 7.87
C THR A 135 10.89 -6.99 7.82
N VAL A 136 10.24 -7.26 8.95
CA VAL A 136 8.78 -7.26 9.07
C VAL A 136 8.20 -5.92 8.61
N ALA A 137 8.77 -4.81 9.06
CA ALA A 137 8.34 -3.47 8.67
C ALA A 137 8.59 -3.18 7.17
N GLY A 138 9.68 -3.68 6.60
CA GLY A 138 10.00 -3.51 5.19
C GLY A 138 9.17 -4.41 4.25
N ARG A 139 8.50 -5.44 4.79
CA ARG A 139 7.66 -6.37 4.03
C ARG A 139 6.16 -6.11 4.19
N SER A 140 5.76 -5.15 5.03
CA SER A 140 4.34 -4.92 5.31
C SER A 140 3.54 -4.57 4.05
N GLY A 141 4.04 -3.67 3.21
CA GLY A 141 3.40 -3.33 1.93
C GLY A 141 3.25 -4.56 1.02
N ALA A 142 4.33 -5.33 0.82
CA ALA A 142 4.30 -6.54 0.02
C ALA A 142 3.31 -7.58 0.57
N GLY A 143 3.28 -7.79 1.88
CA GLY A 143 2.34 -8.71 2.52
C GLY A 143 0.87 -8.29 2.33
N ILE A 144 0.58 -6.99 2.38
CA ILE A 144 -0.76 -6.45 2.13
C ILE A 144 -1.16 -6.68 0.67
N LEU A 145 -0.30 -6.32 -0.27
CA LEU A 145 -0.58 -6.44 -1.71
C LEU A 145 -0.82 -7.88 -2.15
N ALA A 146 -0.02 -8.83 -1.65
CA ALA A 146 -0.20 -10.25 -1.94
C ALA A 146 -1.58 -10.78 -1.48
N GLN A 147 -2.13 -10.27 -0.37
CA GLN A 147 -3.44 -10.70 0.14
C GLN A 147 -4.63 -10.19 -0.70
N VAL A 148 -4.42 -9.19 -1.55
CA VAL A 148 -5.44 -8.64 -2.46
C VAL A 148 -5.16 -8.96 -3.93
N GLY A 149 -4.20 -9.87 -4.20
CA GLY A 149 -3.85 -10.31 -5.55
C GLY A 149 -3.17 -9.24 -6.39
N LEU A 150 -2.30 -8.43 -5.77
CA LEU A 150 -1.52 -7.38 -6.43
C LEU A 150 -0.01 -7.67 -6.43
N ASP A 151 0.40 -8.94 -6.61
CA ASP A 151 1.81 -9.35 -6.65
C ASP A 151 2.61 -8.61 -7.74
N GLN A 152 1.94 -8.22 -8.82
CA GLN A 152 2.54 -7.44 -9.90
C GLN A 152 3.00 -6.03 -9.47
N PHE A 153 2.54 -5.52 -8.32
CA PHE A 153 2.99 -4.26 -7.72
C PHE A 153 4.08 -4.46 -6.65
N ILE A 154 4.58 -5.67 -6.46
CA ILE A 154 5.65 -5.98 -5.51
C ILE A 154 6.96 -6.11 -6.27
N ALA A 155 7.91 -5.21 -6.04
CA ALA A 155 9.27 -5.27 -6.57
C ALA A 155 10.23 -5.90 -5.57
N GLN A 156 11.24 -6.64 -6.07
CA GLN A 156 12.29 -7.27 -5.26
C GLN A 156 13.61 -6.49 -5.32
N SER A 157 13.74 -5.56 -6.27
CA SER A 157 14.91 -4.67 -6.40
C SER A 157 14.48 -3.26 -6.83
N ALA A 158 15.37 -2.29 -6.72
CA ALA A 158 15.16 -0.92 -7.16
C ALA A 158 14.91 -0.85 -8.68
N GLU A 159 15.66 -1.63 -9.45
CA GLU A 159 15.51 -1.72 -10.91
C GLU A 159 14.15 -2.30 -11.29
N GLU A 160 13.71 -3.33 -10.54
CA GLU A 160 12.38 -3.90 -10.75
C GLU A 160 11.27 -2.92 -10.36
N PHE A 161 11.45 -2.14 -9.31
CA PHE A 161 10.52 -1.09 -8.90
C PHE A 161 10.32 -0.08 -10.04
N VAL A 162 11.41 0.44 -10.60
CA VAL A 162 11.35 1.38 -11.73
C VAL A 162 10.70 0.72 -12.95
N ARG A 163 11.13 -0.46 -13.32
CA ARG A 163 10.55 -1.19 -14.47
C ARG A 163 9.04 -1.40 -14.32
N LYS A 164 8.58 -1.87 -13.15
CA LYS A 164 7.15 -2.06 -12.86
C LYS A 164 6.41 -0.72 -12.88
N GLY A 165 6.96 0.32 -12.28
CA GLY A 165 6.37 1.65 -12.29
C GLY A 165 6.17 2.18 -13.71
N LEU A 166 7.15 2.04 -14.58
CA LEU A 166 7.05 2.44 -16.00
C LEU A 166 6.03 1.59 -16.76
N THR A 167 5.99 0.27 -16.50
CA THR A 167 5.01 -0.63 -17.13
C THR A 167 3.58 -0.20 -16.80
N TRP A 168 3.29 0.09 -15.53
CA TRP A 168 1.97 0.52 -15.10
C TRP A 168 1.63 1.93 -15.58
N ALA A 169 2.59 2.85 -15.57
CA ALA A 169 2.41 4.19 -16.10
C ALA A 169 2.09 4.19 -17.60
N GLY A 170 2.65 3.26 -18.35
CA GLY A 170 2.38 3.07 -19.78
C GLY A 170 1.06 2.35 -20.09
N ASN A 171 0.33 1.88 -19.09
CA ASN A 171 -0.93 1.15 -19.30
C ASN A 171 -2.08 1.68 -18.41
N PRO A 172 -2.57 2.90 -18.66
CA PRO A 172 -3.64 3.49 -17.87
C PRO A 172 -4.97 2.71 -17.94
N ALA A 173 -5.23 1.99 -19.02
CA ALA A 173 -6.42 1.16 -19.13
C ALA A 173 -6.41 0.02 -18.10
N ALA A 174 -5.30 -0.71 -17.99
CA ALA A 174 -5.15 -1.76 -16.98
C ALA A 174 -5.15 -1.20 -15.53
N LEU A 175 -4.60 0.00 -15.31
CA LEU A 175 -4.71 0.68 -14.01
C LEU A 175 -6.17 1.01 -13.66
N ALA A 176 -6.97 1.44 -14.63
CA ALA A 176 -8.38 1.75 -14.43
C ALA A 176 -9.20 0.49 -14.08
N GLU A 177 -8.92 -0.65 -14.71
CA GLU A 177 -9.54 -1.94 -14.39
C GLU A 177 -9.19 -2.39 -12.97
N ILE A 178 -7.92 -2.27 -12.56
CA ILE A 178 -7.51 -2.55 -11.18
C ILE A 178 -8.24 -1.62 -10.22
N ARG A 179 -8.21 -0.31 -10.47
CA ARG A 179 -8.85 0.70 -9.63
C ARG A 179 -10.30 0.39 -9.37
N SER A 180 -11.07 0.10 -10.42
CA SER A 180 -12.52 -0.17 -10.31
C SER A 180 -12.86 -1.41 -9.49
N SER A 181 -12.01 -2.44 -9.53
CA SER A 181 -12.24 -3.72 -8.84
C SER A 181 -11.57 -3.82 -7.46
N LEU A 182 -10.67 -2.88 -7.12
CA LEU A 182 -9.76 -3.05 -5.98
C LEU A 182 -10.46 -3.05 -4.63
N ARG A 183 -11.48 -2.19 -4.44
CA ARG A 183 -12.27 -2.16 -3.20
C ARG A 183 -12.99 -3.50 -2.95
N GLU A 184 -13.55 -4.10 -3.99
CA GLU A 184 -14.21 -5.41 -3.87
C GLU A 184 -13.21 -6.52 -3.56
N ARG A 185 -12.05 -6.53 -4.23
CA ARG A 185 -10.95 -7.46 -3.89
C ARG A 185 -10.52 -7.31 -2.44
N PHE A 186 -10.46 -6.06 -1.95
CA PHE A 186 -10.10 -5.77 -0.57
C PHE A 186 -11.14 -6.32 0.41
N ILE A 187 -12.44 -6.14 0.13
CA ILE A 187 -13.54 -6.70 0.93
C ILE A 187 -13.47 -8.22 0.99
N GLY A 188 -13.11 -8.88 -0.11
CA GLY A 188 -12.90 -10.33 -0.17
C GLY A 188 -11.62 -10.83 0.51
N SER A 189 -10.74 -9.93 0.94
CA SER A 189 -9.45 -10.28 1.53
C SER A 189 -9.54 -10.58 3.03
N PRO A 190 -8.55 -11.29 3.61
CA PRO A 190 -8.47 -11.53 5.06
C PRO A 190 -8.46 -10.25 5.91
N TYR A 191 -8.07 -9.09 5.36
CA TYR A 191 -8.06 -7.81 6.10
C TYR A 191 -9.47 -7.35 6.49
N SER A 192 -10.49 -7.69 5.71
CA SER A 192 -11.90 -7.38 5.99
C SER A 192 -12.62 -8.48 6.77
N GLN A 193 -11.90 -9.53 7.18
CA GLN A 193 -12.45 -10.70 7.87
C GLN A 193 -11.81 -10.87 9.26
N PRO A 194 -12.24 -10.12 10.29
CA PRO A 194 -11.65 -10.16 11.63
C PRO A 194 -11.62 -11.56 12.25
N ALA A 195 -12.65 -12.37 12.00
CA ALA A 195 -12.73 -13.75 12.49
C ALA A 195 -11.56 -14.60 11.97
N THR A 196 -11.20 -14.50 10.69
CA THR A 196 -10.09 -15.24 10.10
C THR A 196 -8.75 -14.91 10.78
N VAL A 197 -8.53 -13.65 11.13
CA VAL A 197 -7.31 -13.23 11.85
C VAL A 197 -7.34 -13.74 13.29
N ALA A 198 -8.48 -13.63 13.97
CA ALA A 198 -8.64 -14.12 15.34
C ALA A 198 -8.43 -15.63 15.44
N ASP A 199 -9.02 -16.39 14.54
CA ASP A 199 -8.88 -17.87 14.50
C ASP A 199 -7.44 -18.29 14.21
N GLY A 200 -6.78 -17.63 13.26
CA GLY A 200 -5.37 -17.86 12.95
C GLY A 200 -4.45 -17.58 14.15
N LEU A 201 -4.68 -16.46 14.85
CA LEU A 201 -3.95 -16.13 16.08
C LEU A 201 -4.21 -17.15 17.19
N ALA A 202 -5.47 -17.51 17.43
CA ALA A 202 -5.85 -18.48 18.44
C ALA A 202 -5.20 -19.85 18.15
N ALA A 203 -5.18 -20.31 16.91
CA ALA A 203 -4.54 -21.54 16.50
C ALA A 203 -3.02 -21.51 16.73
N ALA A 204 -2.37 -20.39 16.34
CA ALA A 204 -0.95 -20.20 16.58
C ALA A 204 -0.60 -20.23 18.07
N LEU A 205 -1.33 -19.47 18.90
CA LEU A 205 -1.12 -19.43 20.36
C LEU A 205 -1.34 -20.80 21.00
N ARG A 206 -2.37 -21.56 20.61
CA ARG A 206 -2.60 -22.94 21.11
C ARG A 206 -1.46 -23.87 20.71
N THR A 207 -0.94 -23.74 19.49
CA THR A 207 0.20 -24.53 19.04
C THR A 207 1.44 -24.22 19.85
N MET A 208 1.75 -22.95 20.07
CA MET A 208 2.87 -22.51 20.91
C MET A 208 2.73 -23.04 22.33
N TRP A 209 1.55 -22.90 22.93
CA TRP A 209 1.27 -23.38 24.29
C TRP A 209 1.45 -24.89 24.42
N ARG A 210 0.90 -25.68 23.48
CA ARG A 210 1.03 -27.14 23.52
C ARG A 210 2.49 -27.61 23.40
N ARG A 211 3.30 -26.91 22.61
CA ARG A 211 4.73 -27.19 22.47
C ARG A 211 5.49 -26.81 23.74
N TRP A 212 5.18 -25.66 24.31
CA TRP A 212 5.74 -25.24 25.60
C TRP A 212 5.48 -26.30 26.70
N CYS A 213 4.25 -26.78 26.83
CA CYS A 213 3.90 -27.81 27.80
C CYS A 213 4.61 -29.16 27.61
N LYS A 214 5.21 -29.39 26.42
CA LYS A 214 5.97 -30.60 26.07
C LYS A 214 7.48 -30.38 26.08
N ASP A 215 7.97 -29.24 26.54
CA ASP A 215 9.37 -28.83 26.44
C ASP A 215 9.96 -28.91 25.02
N GLU A 216 9.12 -28.77 23.98
CA GLU A 216 9.58 -28.76 22.60
C GLU A 216 10.24 -27.40 22.25
N ALA A 217 11.35 -27.45 21.52
CA ALA A 217 12.06 -26.26 21.05
C ALA A 217 11.17 -25.34 20.19
N ALA A 218 11.36 -24.02 20.32
CA ALA A 218 10.67 -23.06 19.47
C ALA A 218 11.05 -23.27 18.00
N THR A 219 10.05 -23.38 17.13
CA THR A 219 10.24 -23.50 15.68
C THR A 219 9.25 -22.60 14.95
N VAL A 220 9.51 -22.32 13.67
CA VAL A 220 8.55 -21.64 12.80
C VAL A 220 7.26 -22.44 12.72
N ILE A 221 6.13 -21.79 13.00
CA ILE A 221 4.81 -22.38 12.81
C ILE A 221 4.43 -22.12 11.34
N PRO A 222 4.21 -23.14 10.52
CA PRO A 222 3.75 -22.96 9.15
C PRO A 222 2.41 -22.22 9.14
N SER A 223 2.15 -21.43 8.07
CA SER A 223 0.83 -20.82 7.89
C SER A 223 -0.25 -21.91 7.88
N ILE A 224 -1.19 -21.82 8.81
CA ILE A 224 -2.33 -22.72 8.87
C ILE A 224 -3.33 -22.25 7.81
N PRO A 225 -3.70 -23.07 6.80
CA PRO A 225 -4.76 -22.71 5.88
C PRO A 225 -6.06 -22.51 6.66
N PRO A 226 -6.96 -21.62 6.21
CA PRO A 226 -8.27 -21.45 6.82
C PRO A 226 -8.98 -22.82 6.83
N ASP A 227 -9.45 -23.22 8.02
CA ASP A 227 -10.16 -24.47 8.20
C ASP A 227 -11.51 -24.40 7.47
N ASN A 228 -11.75 -25.28 6.52
CA ASN A 228 -12.97 -25.36 5.70
C ASN A 228 -14.22 -25.82 6.50
N ARG A 229 -14.35 -25.45 7.78
CA ARG A 229 -15.41 -25.96 8.67
C ARG A 229 -16.78 -25.32 8.53
N HIS A 230 -17.04 -24.53 7.49
CA HIS A 230 -18.37 -23.94 7.28
C HIS A 230 -19.09 -24.41 6.01
N SER A 231 -18.75 -25.59 5.51
CA SER A 231 -19.54 -26.23 4.47
C SER A 231 -19.95 -27.62 4.94
N THR A 232 -20.97 -27.73 5.74
CA THR A 232 -21.94 -28.82 5.86
C THR A 232 -22.61 -28.81 7.24
N GLU A 233 -23.68 -28.08 7.38
CA GLU A 233 -24.84 -28.55 8.15
C GLU A 233 -26.08 -28.02 7.42
N GLY A 234 -26.37 -28.71 6.31
CA GLY A 234 -27.74 -28.79 5.83
C GLY A 234 -28.46 -29.77 6.78
N ASN A 235 -29.43 -29.28 7.50
CA ASN A 235 -30.31 -30.06 8.34
C ASN A 235 -31.42 -30.66 7.47
N PRO A 236 -31.80 -31.96 7.70
CA PRO A 236 -32.96 -32.59 7.06
C PRO A 236 -34.28 -32.01 7.55
#